data_9cb13e5f96b4e518c6f70c18014000fd
#
_entry.id   9cb13e5f96b4e518c6f70c18014000fd
#
_cell.length_a   1.000
_cell.length_b   1.000
_cell.length_c   1.000
_cell.angle_alpha   90.00
_cell.angle_beta   90.00
_cell.angle_gamma   90.00
#
_symmetry.space_group_name_H-M   'P 1'
#
loop_
_entity.id
_entity.type
_entity.pdbx_description
1 polymer ?
#
loop_
_entity_poly.entity_id
_entity_poly.type
_entity_poly.pdbx_seq_one_letter_code
_entity_poly.pdbx_strand_id
1 'polypeptide(L)'
;MLAIYCNGQQIVIGIGLNLFGPGFAYMLMRALWDTTGISPWVEGFQAVNIPLLSRIPIAGTMLSGYPACIYLGLLAVAVMQYLLHRTAWGLRIRAVGENPAAVATLGINVYRLRMRAVLLGGVFAGMGGAVMCLSSANVFVNDMSAGSGFMAFAANQFGQWSPVGGYLATLLFGVMQALRMRLQSFGIATQLTQMLPYLAALIGIKLTGMRMRAPAANGTPYPHCLLYTSPSPRD
;
A
#
# COMPACT_ATOMS: atom_id res chain seq x y z
N MET A 1 14.95 6.26 7.00
CA MET A 1 16.17 6.65 7.75
C MET A 1 15.85 6.85 9.23
N LEU A 2 15.02 7.83 9.60
CA LEU A 2 14.72 8.18 11.01
C LEU A 2 14.23 7.00 11.86
N ALA A 3 13.32 6.16 11.35
CA ALA A 3 12.82 5.00 12.11
C ALA A 3 13.82 3.85 12.22
N ILE A 4 14.75 3.72 11.26
CA ILE A 4 15.66 2.56 11.18
C ILE A 4 16.98 2.86 11.88
N TYR A 5 17.54 4.05 11.69
CA TYR A 5 18.86 4.42 12.23
C TYR A 5 18.79 5.25 13.51
N CYS A 6 17.76 6.10 13.67
CA CYS A 6 17.62 6.98 14.82
C CYS A 6 16.68 6.41 15.90
N ASN A 7 16.23 5.15 15.78
CA ASN A 7 15.27 4.51 16.70
C ASN A 7 14.00 5.35 16.97
N GLY A 8 13.61 6.20 16.02
CA GLY A 8 12.41 7.03 16.16
C GLY A 8 11.15 6.18 16.14
N GLN A 9 10.15 6.58 16.91
CA GLN A 9 8.85 5.93 16.91
C GLN A 9 8.23 5.96 15.48
N GLN A 10 7.96 4.78 14.90
CA GLN A 10 7.50 4.65 13.52
C GLN A 10 6.16 5.37 13.28
N ILE A 11 5.26 5.36 14.28
CA ILE A 11 3.95 6.01 14.20
C ILE A 11 4.12 7.53 14.11
N VAL A 12 4.96 8.13 14.95
CA VAL A 12 5.20 9.59 14.96
C VAL A 12 5.82 10.04 13.63
N ILE A 13 6.79 9.28 13.13
CA ILE A 13 7.43 9.57 11.84
C ILE A 13 6.40 9.43 10.69
N GLY A 14 5.53 8.43 10.75
CA GLY A 14 4.45 8.24 9.78
C GLY A 14 3.46 9.40 9.75
N ILE A 15 3.03 9.88 10.92
CA ILE A 15 2.16 11.05 11.04
C ILE A 15 2.86 12.30 10.50
N GLY A 16 4.14 12.51 10.87
CA GLY A 16 4.94 13.62 10.36
C GLY A 16 5.05 13.62 8.84
N LEU A 17 5.30 12.47 8.22
CA LEU A 17 5.35 12.32 6.75
C LEU A 17 3.97 12.55 6.10
N ASN A 18 2.90 12.12 6.76
CA ASN A 18 1.53 12.33 6.26
C ASN A 18 1.12 13.81 6.26
N LEU A 19 1.62 14.59 7.21
CA LEU A 19 1.45 16.06 7.25
C LEU A 19 2.39 16.77 6.28
N PHE A 20 3.63 16.29 6.15
CA PHE A 20 4.62 16.89 5.26
C PHE A 20 4.25 16.72 3.78
N GLY A 21 3.71 15.55 3.40
CA GLY A 21 3.41 15.21 1.99
C GLY A 21 2.52 16.22 1.28
N PRO A 22 1.32 16.53 1.79
CA PRO A 22 0.42 17.54 1.20
C PRO A 22 1.04 18.93 1.16
N GLY A 23 1.77 19.34 2.22
CA GLY A 23 2.45 20.63 2.26
C GLY A 23 3.54 20.75 1.19
N PHE A 24 4.34 19.68 1.02
CA PHE A 24 5.37 19.63 -0.02
C PHE A 24 4.77 19.61 -1.43
N ALA A 25 3.69 18.86 -1.64
CA ALA A 25 2.97 18.83 -2.90
C ALA A 25 2.40 20.21 -3.27
N TYR A 26 1.81 20.92 -2.30
CA TYR A 26 1.32 22.28 -2.47
C TYR A 26 2.45 23.25 -2.87
N MET A 27 3.60 23.16 -2.20
CA MET A 27 4.77 23.99 -2.51
C MET A 27 5.29 23.73 -3.93
N LEU A 28 5.37 22.45 -4.32
CA LEU A 28 5.77 22.06 -5.68
C LEU A 28 4.80 22.55 -6.75
N MET A 29 3.49 22.44 -6.52
CA MET A 29 2.48 22.93 -7.47
C MET A 29 2.61 24.44 -7.69
N ARG A 30 2.79 25.20 -6.62
CA ARG A 30 3.00 26.65 -6.71
C ARG A 30 4.31 27.01 -7.41
N ALA A 31 5.39 26.25 -7.17
CA ALA A 31 6.68 26.51 -7.79
C ALA A 31 6.73 26.15 -9.28
N LEU A 32 5.99 25.12 -9.71
CA LEU A 32 6.03 24.61 -11.09
C LEU A 32 4.97 25.23 -12.00
N TRP A 33 3.75 25.48 -11.47
CA TRP A 33 2.59 25.91 -12.26
C TRP A 33 1.93 27.19 -11.75
N ASP A 34 2.45 27.80 -10.69
CA ASP A 34 1.88 28.99 -10.03
C ASP A 34 0.38 28.82 -9.66
N THR A 35 -0.05 27.57 -9.46
CA THR A 35 -1.44 27.23 -9.11
C THR A 35 -1.52 26.68 -7.69
N THR A 36 -2.64 26.95 -7.02
CA THR A 36 -2.88 26.51 -5.65
C THR A 36 -4.13 25.61 -5.61
N GLY A 37 -3.96 24.30 -5.76
CA GLY A 37 -5.06 23.36 -5.56
C GLY A 37 -5.26 22.35 -6.68
N ILE A 38 -5.23 22.76 -7.95
CA ILE A 38 -5.44 21.88 -9.11
C ILE A 38 -4.33 22.12 -10.12
N SER A 39 -3.67 21.04 -10.58
CA SER A 39 -2.67 21.13 -11.64
C SER A 39 -3.32 21.40 -13.00
N PRO A 40 -2.56 21.88 -14.01
CA PRO A 40 -3.00 21.85 -15.40
C PRO A 40 -3.42 20.42 -15.79
N TRP A 41 -4.33 20.35 -16.75
CA TRP A 41 -4.77 19.07 -17.30
C TRP A 41 -3.60 18.38 -18.03
N VAL A 42 -3.42 17.07 -17.77
CA VAL A 42 -2.37 16.24 -18.37
C VAL A 42 -3.06 15.09 -19.09
N GLU A 43 -2.58 14.77 -20.29
CA GLU A 43 -3.06 13.57 -21.00
C GLU A 43 -2.78 12.33 -20.15
N GLY A 44 -3.85 11.64 -19.74
CA GLY A 44 -3.77 10.41 -18.96
C GLY A 44 -3.31 9.22 -19.81
N PHE A 45 -3.14 8.09 -19.15
CA PHE A 45 -2.80 6.85 -19.84
C PHE A 45 -3.97 6.40 -20.72
N GLN A 46 -3.70 6.24 -22.01
CA GLN A 46 -4.67 5.71 -22.97
C GLN A 46 -4.99 4.24 -22.64
N ALA A 47 -6.23 3.85 -22.91
CA ALA A 47 -6.67 2.47 -22.78
C ALA A 47 -5.93 1.58 -23.77
N VAL A 48 -5.26 0.54 -23.28
CA VAL A 48 -4.55 -0.44 -24.12
C VAL A 48 -5.48 -1.60 -24.42
N ASN A 49 -5.83 -1.76 -25.68
CA ASN A 49 -6.55 -2.93 -26.15
C ASN A 49 -5.56 -4.07 -26.40
N ILE A 50 -5.62 -5.12 -25.62
CA ILE A 50 -4.81 -6.33 -25.82
C ILE A 50 -5.61 -7.29 -26.69
N PRO A 51 -5.25 -7.48 -27.99
CA PRO A 51 -6.07 -8.25 -28.94
C PRO A 51 -6.19 -9.74 -28.56
N LEU A 52 -5.26 -10.25 -27.76
CA LEU A 52 -5.26 -11.64 -27.29
C LEU A 52 -6.32 -11.89 -26.20
N LEU A 53 -6.57 -10.90 -25.34
CA LEU A 53 -7.55 -10.99 -24.24
C LEU A 53 -8.99 -10.80 -24.75
N SER A 54 -9.18 -10.06 -25.84
CA SER A 54 -10.52 -9.79 -26.42
C SER A 54 -11.22 -11.04 -26.98
N ARG A 55 -10.50 -12.15 -27.16
CA ARG A 55 -11.07 -13.42 -27.63
C ARG A 55 -11.86 -14.21 -26.58
N ILE A 56 -11.75 -13.86 -25.31
CA ILE A 56 -12.48 -14.54 -24.22
C ILE A 56 -13.74 -13.72 -23.90
N PRO A 57 -14.96 -14.22 -24.13
CA PRO A 57 -16.18 -13.40 -24.13
C PRO A 57 -16.55 -12.74 -22.80
N ILE A 58 -16.11 -13.26 -21.67
CA ILE A 58 -16.40 -12.69 -20.35
C ILE A 58 -15.15 -12.00 -19.77
N ALA A 59 -14.00 -12.65 -19.82
CA ALA A 59 -12.75 -12.09 -19.30
C ALA A 59 -12.19 -10.97 -20.19
N GLY A 60 -12.43 -11.02 -21.49
CA GLY A 60 -12.00 -10.00 -22.45
C GLY A 60 -12.66 -8.65 -22.21
N THR A 61 -13.96 -8.63 -21.97
CA THR A 61 -14.70 -7.38 -21.68
C THR A 61 -14.37 -6.82 -20.28
N MET A 62 -14.01 -7.67 -19.34
CA MET A 62 -13.63 -7.25 -17.97
C MET A 62 -12.17 -6.83 -17.83
N LEU A 63 -11.27 -7.29 -18.71
CA LEU A 63 -9.84 -7.06 -18.62
C LEU A 63 -9.26 -6.23 -19.79
N SER A 64 -9.99 -5.98 -20.88
CA SER A 64 -9.55 -5.14 -21.99
C SER A 64 -10.10 -3.72 -21.87
N GLY A 65 -9.35 -2.74 -22.38
CA GLY A 65 -9.79 -1.34 -22.37
C GLY A 65 -9.40 -0.56 -21.11
N TYR A 66 -8.52 -1.11 -20.28
CA TYR A 66 -7.98 -0.40 -19.12
C TYR A 66 -6.63 0.25 -19.43
N PRO A 67 -6.27 1.31 -18.70
CA PRO A 67 -4.93 1.91 -18.77
C PRO A 67 -3.81 0.89 -18.48
N ALA A 68 -2.66 1.04 -19.15
CA ALA A 68 -1.50 0.17 -19.00
C ALA A 68 -1.07 -0.06 -17.53
N CYS A 69 -1.32 0.92 -16.66
CA CYS A 69 -0.98 0.87 -15.24
C CYS A 69 -1.66 -0.29 -14.48
N ILE A 70 -2.88 -0.70 -14.89
CA ILE A 70 -3.59 -1.81 -14.24
C ILE A 70 -2.86 -3.13 -14.51
N TYR A 71 -2.39 -3.33 -15.74
CA TYR A 71 -1.62 -4.52 -16.10
C TYR A 71 -0.25 -4.53 -15.42
N LEU A 72 0.40 -3.35 -15.29
CA LEU A 72 1.63 -3.21 -14.50
C LEU A 72 1.40 -3.52 -13.03
N GLY A 73 0.26 -3.13 -12.47
CA GLY A 73 -0.12 -3.49 -11.10
C GLY A 73 -0.27 -5.00 -10.90
N LEU A 74 -0.96 -5.68 -11.81
CA LEU A 74 -1.07 -7.15 -11.81
C LEU A 74 0.29 -7.84 -11.90
N LEU A 75 1.14 -7.37 -12.83
CA LEU A 75 2.50 -7.88 -12.99
C LEU A 75 3.31 -7.64 -11.70
N ALA A 76 3.19 -6.47 -11.08
CA ALA A 76 3.89 -6.16 -9.83
C ALA A 76 3.48 -7.11 -8.70
N VAL A 77 2.18 -7.45 -8.57
CA VAL A 77 1.70 -8.45 -7.59
C VAL A 77 2.32 -9.81 -7.85
N ALA A 78 2.33 -10.28 -9.11
CA ALA A 78 2.92 -11.58 -9.48
C ALA A 78 4.43 -11.61 -9.20
N VAL A 79 5.15 -10.56 -9.59
CA VAL A 79 6.60 -10.42 -9.36
C VAL A 79 6.90 -10.38 -7.87
N MET A 80 6.17 -9.59 -7.09
CA MET A 80 6.38 -9.50 -5.64
C MET A 80 6.04 -10.80 -4.93
N GLN A 81 5.00 -11.51 -5.36
CA GLN A 81 4.67 -12.83 -4.84
C GLN A 81 5.82 -13.83 -5.09
N TYR A 82 6.36 -13.85 -6.30
CA TYR A 82 7.51 -14.69 -6.64
C TYR A 82 8.75 -14.29 -5.83
N LEU A 83 9.10 -13.01 -5.79
CA LEU A 83 10.25 -12.50 -5.05
C LEU A 83 10.18 -12.85 -3.56
N LEU A 84 9.02 -12.65 -2.92
CA LEU A 84 8.88 -12.88 -1.49
C LEU A 84 8.85 -14.36 -1.11
N HIS A 85 8.32 -15.26 -1.98
CA HIS A 85 8.14 -16.67 -1.62
C HIS A 85 9.16 -17.62 -2.27
N ARG A 86 9.77 -17.23 -3.38
CA ARG A 86 10.66 -18.10 -4.16
C ARG A 86 12.12 -17.66 -4.18
N THR A 87 12.48 -16.51 -3.61
CA THR A 87 13.87 -16.03 -3.60
C THR A 87 14.49 -15.99 -2.22
N ALA A 88 15.82 -16.12 -2.15
CA ALA A 88 16.58 -15.96 -0.90
C ALA A 88 16.43 -14.56 -0.30
N TRP A 89 16.24 -13.54 -1.14
CA TRP A 89 16.00 -12.18 -0.69
C TRP A 89 14.65 -12.04 0.04
N GLY A 90 13.58 -12.60 -0.51
CA GLY A 90 12.27 -12.63 0.12
C GLY A 90 12.27 -13.42 1.43
N LEU A 91 13.00 -14.54 1.49
CA LEU A 91 13.17 -15.30 2.72
C LEU A 91 13.83 -14.45 3.81
N ARG A 92 14.90 -13.72 3.47
CA ARG A 92 15.60 -12.83 4.42
C ARG A 92 14.69 -11.70 4.92
N ILE A 93 13.88 -11.08 4.05
CA ILE A 93 12.93 -10.03 4.45
C ILE A 93 11.91 -10.57 5.44
N ARG A 94 11.31 -11.73 5.15
CA ARG A 94 10.33 -12.35 6.04
C ARG A 94 10.97 -12.76 7.38
N ALA A 95 12.17 -13.31 7.36
CA ALA A 95 12.90 -13.66 8.57
C ALA A 95 13.20 -12.43 9.46
N VAL A 96 13.59 -11.29 8.87
CA VAL A 96 13.78 -10.03 9.60
C VAL A 96 12.47 -9.49 10.16
N GLY A 97 11.34 -9.75 9.49
CA GLY A 97 10.01 -9.40 9.99
C GLY A 97 9.59 -10.21 11.22
N GLU A 98 10.03 -11.45 11.34
CA GLU A 98 9.70 -12.31 12.48
C GLU A 98 10.72 -12.16 13.63
N ASN A 99 12.00 -12.31 13.35
CA ASN A 99 13.05 -12.23 14.36
C ASN A 99 14.32 -11.57 13.81
N PRO A 100 14.45 -10.24 13.93
CA PRO A 100 15.63 -9.52 13.43
C PRO A 100 16.92 -9.90 14.17
N ALA A 101 16.84 -10.29 15.45
CA ALA A 101 18.03 -10.69 16.23
C ALA A 101 18.60 -12.02 15.68
N ALA A 102 17.75 -13.01 15.41
CA ALA A 102 18.19 -14.27 14.84
C ALA A 102 18.83 -14.11 13.44
N VAL A 103 18.35 -13.16 12.65
CA VAL A 103 18.93 -12.86 11.32
C VAL A 103 20.28 -12.16 11.46
N ALA A 104 20.45 -11.32 12.47
CA ALA A 104 21.74 -10.67 12.75
C ALA A 104 22.83 -11.67 13.14
N THR A 105 22.51 -12.75 13.88
CA THR A 105 23.49 -13.79 14.23
C THR A 105 24.00 -14.56 13.00
N LEU A 106 23.25 -14.56 11.90
CA LEU A 106 23.69 -15.12 10.61
C LEU A 106 24.57 -14.16 9.80
N GLY A 107 24.98 -13.03 10.36
CA GLY A 107 25.84 -12.03 9.69
C GLY A 107 25.10 -11.15 8.68
N ILE A 108 23.76 -11.21 8.63
CA ILE A 108 22.96 -10.42 7.68
C ILE A 108 22.70 -9.04 8.27
N ASN A 109 22.99 -7.98 7.51
CA ASN A 109 22.77 -6.61 7.96
C ASN A 109 21.27 -6.26 7.90
N VAL A 110 20.61 -6.30 9.08
CA VAL A 110 19.17 -6.03 9.26
C VAL A 110 18.80 -4.62 8.82
N TYR A 111 19.62 -3.61 9.08
CA TYR A 111 19.35 -2.21 8.71
C TYR A 111 19.27 -2.01 7.20
N ARG A 112 20.25 -2.55 6.47
CA ARG A 112 20.27 -2.46 5.01
C ARG A 112 19.06 -3.17 4.39
N LEU A 113 18.65 -4.29 4.97
CA LEU A 113 17.53 -5.07 4.47
C LEU A 113 16.20 -4.36 4.73
N ARG A 114 16.00 -3.83 5.94
CA ARG A 114 14.83 -2.99 6.28
C ARG A 114 14.78 -1.74 5.39
N MET A 115 15.92 -1.08 5.16
CA MET A 115 15.98 0.10 4.31
C MET A 115 15.55 -0.20 2.87
N ARG A 116 16.05 -1.28 2.28
CA ARG A 116 15.64 -1.71 0.92
C ARG A 116 14.15 -2.04 0.84
N ALA A 117 13.60 -2.69 1.85
CA ALA A 117 12.17 -2.99 1.90
C ALA A 117 11.32 -1.71 1.98
N VAL A 118 11.70 -0.74 2.79
CA VAL A 118 11.00 0.55 2.91
C VAL A 118 11.11 1.37 1.62
N LEU A 119 12.27 1.40 0.97
CA LEU A 119 12.46 2.08 -0.31
C LEU A 119 11.58 1.49 -1.40
N LEU A 120 11.50 0.16 -1.50
CA LEU A 120 10.59 -0.51 -2.44
C LEU A 120 9.12 -0.19 -2.14
N GLY A 121 8.72 -0.20 -0.86
CA GLY A 121 7.39 0.23 -0.45
C GLY A 121 7.08 1.66 -0.89
N GLY A 122 8.04 2.58 -0.74
CA GLY A 122 7.93 3.96 -1.19
C GLY A 122 7.75 4.09 -2.71
N VAL A 123 8.49 3.30 -3.50
CA VAL A 123 8.35 3.25 -4.96
C VAL A 123 6.93 2.80 -5.35
N PHE A 124 6.42 1.71 -4.77
CA PHE A 124 5.07 1.25 -5.06
C PHE A 124 3.98 2.24 -4.61
N ALA A 125 4.18 2.90 -3.47
CA ALA A 125 3.26 3.95 -3.02
C ALA A 125 3.24 5.15 -3.98
N GLY A 126 4.41 5.59 -4.45
CA GLY A 126 4.53 6.65 -5.46
C GLY A 126 3.89 6.28 -6.79
N MET A 127 4.09 5.04 -7.26
CA MET A 127 3.40 4.51 -8.45
C MET A 127 1.88 4.50 -8.27
N GLY A 128 1.38 4.09 -7.09
CA GLY A 128 -0.04 4.13 -6.78
C GLY A 128 -0.62 5.54 -6.86
N GLY A 129 0.07 6.55 -6.31
CA GLY A 129 -0.32 7.96 -6.43
C GLY A 129 -0.33 8.46 -7.87
N ALA A 130 0.69 8.10 -8.66
CA ALA A 130 0.76 8.45 -10.08
C ALA A 130 -0.41 7.84 -10.88
N VAL A 131 -0.76 6.57 -10.60
CA VAL A 131 -1.92 5.91 -11.23
C VAL A 131 -3.22 6.62 -10.88
N MET A 132 -3.42 7.03 -9.64
CA MET A 132 -4.61 7.79 -9.24
C MET A 132 -4.71 9.11 -10.02
N CYS A 133 -3.60 9.83 -10.16
CA CYS A 133 -3.56 11.10 -10.87
C CYS A 133 -3.82 10.93 -12.38
N LEU A 134 -3.11 10.01 -13.03
CA LEU A 134 -3.08 9.89 -14.49
C LEU A 134 -4.16 8.97 -15.08
N SER A 135 -4.79 8.13 -14.26
CA SER A 135 -5.80 7.17 -14.73
C SER A 135 -7.23 7.57 -14.37
N SER A 136 -7.42 8.38 -13.32
CA SER A 136 -8.75 8.71 -12.82
C SER A 136 -9.15 10.16 -13.07
N ALA A 137 -8.26 11.10 -12.81
CA ALA A 137 -8.60 12.53 -12.79
C ALA A 137 -7.96 13.33 -13.93
N ASN A 138 -6.83 12.88 -14.48
CA ASN A 138 -5.99 13.61 -15.45
C ASN A 138 -5.51 14.98 -14.94
N VAL A 139 -5.69 15.23 -13.66
CA VAL A 139 -5.23 16.40 -12.91
C VAL A 139 -4.76 15.96 -11.54
N PHE A 140 -3.81 16.66 -10.98
CA PHE A 140 -3.47 16.50 -9.57
C PHE A 140 -4.30 17.48 -8.74
N VAL A 141 -5.00 16.96 -7.75
CA VAL A 141 -5.72 17.75 -6.75
C VAL A 141 -5.10 17.50 -5.40
N ASN A 142 -4.88 18.54 -4.60
CA ASN A 142 -4.33 18.34 -3.27
C ASN A 142 -5.29 17.46 -2.44
N ASP A 143 -4.73 16.50 -1.71
CA ASP A 143 -5.44 15.48 -0.92
C ASP A 143 -6.41 14.57 -1.75
N MET A 144 -6.13 14.38 -3.06
CA MET A 144 -6.98 13.54 -3.92
C MET A 144 -7.07 12.07 -3.46
N SER A 145 -6.16 11.63 -2.63
CA SER A 145 -6.18 10.27 -2.06
C SER A 145 -7.34 10.07 -1.06
N ALA A 146 -7.82 11.14 -0.42
CA ALA A 146 -8.99 11.15 0.47
C ALA A 146 -9.06 9.95 1.43
N GLY A 147 -7.91 9.57 2.03
CA GLY A 147 -7.80 8.45 2.95
C GLY A 147 -7.72 7.06 2.30
N SER A 148 -7.64 6.93 0.97
CA SER A 148 -7.51 5.63 0.29
C SER A 148 -6.26 4.85 0.70
N GLY A 149 -5.20 5.53 1.17
CA GLY A 149 -4.02 4.90 1.75
C GLY A 149 -4.34 4.09 3.02
N PHE A 150 -5.24 4.57 3.87
CA PHE A 150 -5.70 3.80 5.04
C PHE A 150 -6.54 2.58 4.63
N MET A 151 -7.34 2.70 3.57
CA MET A 151 -8.03 1.55 2.99
C MET A 151 -7.05 0.50 2.46
N ALA A 152 -5.99 0.92 1.76
CA ALA A 152 -4.94 0.03 1.28
C ALA A 152 -4.20 -0.66 2.43
N PHE A 153 -3.94 0.07 3.53
CA PHE A 153 -3.37 -0.50 4.74
C PHE A 153 -4.30 -1.55 5.37
N ALA A 154 -5.61 -1.27 5.47
CA ALA A 154 -6.59 -2.24 5.91
C ALA A 154 -6.62 -3.48 5.00
N ALA A 155 -6.61 -3.30 3.67
CA ALA A 155 -6.56 -4.39 2.70
C ALA A 155 -5.32 -5.29 2.89
N ASN A 156 -4.16 -4.70 3.20
CA ASN A 156 -2.94 -5.45 3.51
C ASN A 156 -3.10 -6.31 4.78
N GLN A 157 -3.76 -5.79 5.81
CA GLN A 157 -4.09 -6.54 7.03
C GLN A 157 -4.99 -7.74 6.71
N PHE A 158 -6.06 -7.54 5.93
CA PHE A 158 -6.94 -8.61 5.46
C PHE A 158 -6.23 -9.64 4.62
N GLY A 159 -5.28 -9.21 3.80
CA GLY A 159 -4.44 -10.06 2.96
C GLY A 159 -3.36 -10.82 3.72
N GLN A 160 -3.34 -10.75 5.07
CA GLN A 160 -2.36 -11.43 5.93
C GLN A 160 -0.91 -11.14 5.50
N TRP A 161 -0.63 -9.88 5.15
CA TRP A 161 0.71 -9.43 4.76
C TRP A 161 1.30 -10.19 3.56
N SER A 162 0.45 -10.80 2.74
CA SER A 162 0.85 -11.47 1.50
C SER A 162 0.42 -10.67 0.27
N PRO A 163 1.22 -10.61 -0.81
CA PRO A 163 0.88 -9.82 -2.00
C PRO A 163 -0.43 -10.27 -2.66
N VAL A 164 -0.64 -11.57 -2.80
CA VAL A 164 -1.87 -12.13 -3.39
C VAL A 164 -3.07 -11.90 -2.49
N GLY A 165 -2.93 -12.12 -1.17
CA GLY A 165 -3.99 -11.85 -0.21
C GLY A 165 -4.38 -10.37 -0.18
N GLY A 166 -3.38 -9.47 -0.18
CA GLY A 166 -3.59 -8.03 -0.27
C GLY A 166 -4.33 -7.64 -1.56
N TYR A 167 -3.94 -8.23 -2.70
CA TYR A 167 -4.63 -8.00 -3.98
C TYR A 167 -6.10 -8.46 -3.94
N LEU A 168 -6.40 -9.65 -3.41
CA LEU A 168 -7.78 -10.13 -3.27
C LEU A 168 -8.60 -9.23 -2.33
N ALA A 169 -7.99 -8.75 -1.25
CA ALA A 169 -8.63 -7.79 -0.36
C ALA A 169 -8.91 -6.45 -1.06
N THR A 170 -7.97 -5.94 -1.88
CA THR A 170 -8.21 -4.70 -2.65
C THR A 170 -9.30 -4.87 -3.70
N LEU A 171 -9.45 -6.05 -4.31
CA LEU A 171 -10.58 -6.34 -5.21
C LEU A 171 -11.92 -6.28 -4.45
N LEU A 172 -11.99 -6.85 -3.26
CA LEU A 172 -13.19 -6.78 -2.43
C LEU A 172 -13.55 -5.31 -2.13
N PHE A 173 -12.57 -4.49 -1.69
CA PHE A 173 -12.80 -3.07 -1.44
C PHE A 173 -13.17 -2.30 -2.72
N GLY A 174 -12.59 -2.68 -3.87
CA GLY A 174 -12.95 -2.12 -5.17
C GLY A 174 -14.41 -2.37 -5.54
N VAL A 175 -14.91 -3.60 -5.32
CA VAL A 175 -16.33 -3.94 -5.51
C VAL A 175 -17.23 -3.11 -4.59
N MET A 176 -16.84 -2.94 -3.31
CA MET A 176 -17.60 -2.11 -2.39
C MET A 176 -17.61 -0.63 -2.79
N GLN A 177 -16.50 -0.13 -3.33
CA GLN A 177 -16.41 1.23 -3.86
C GLN A 177 -17.30 1.41 -5.11
N ALA A 178 -17.33 0.44 -6.02
CA ALA A 178 -18.21 0.45 -7.18
C ALA A 178 -19.69 0.41 -6.76
N LEU A 179 -20.02 -0.42 -5.78
CA LEU A 179 -21.36 -0.49 -5.19
C LEU A 179 -21.76 0.85 -4.56
N ARG A 180 -20.86 1.49 -3.84
CA ARG A 180 -21.06 2.83 -3.28
C ARG A 180 -21.47 3.83 -4.36
N MET A 181 -20.72 3.88 -5.48
CA MET A 181 -21.03 4.80 -6.58
C MET A 181 -22.42 4.53 -7.17
N ARG A 182 -22.79 3.27 -7.33
CA ARG A 182 -24.14 2.87 -7.81
C ARG A 182 -25.24 3.29 -6.85
N LEU A 183 -25.05 3.08 -5.54
CA LEU A 183 -26.04 3.45 -4.54
C LEU A 183 -26.24 4.97 -4.45
N GLN A 184 -25.17 5.75 -4.63
CA GLN A 184 -25.28 7.21 -4.71
C GLN A 184 -26.12 7.66 -5.91
N SER A 185 -26.07 6.96 -7.04
CA SER A 185 -26.92 7.29 -8.21
C SER A 185 -28.41 7.04 -7.98
N PHE A 186 -28.78 6.24 -6.98
CA PHE A 186 -30.16 6.04 -6.54
C PHE A 186 -30.65 7.04 -5.50
N GLY A 187 -29.86 8.09 -5.20
CA GLY A 187 -30.25 9.15 -4.28
C GLY A 187 -30.04 8.82 -2.80
N ILE A 188 -29.32 7.74 -2.47
CA ILE A 188 -28.98 7.41 -1.08
C ILE A 188 -27.94 8.41 -0.58
N ALA A 189 -28.09 8.87 0.65
CA ALA A 189 -27.21 9.85 1.27
C ALA A 189 -25.74 9.39 1.21
N THR A 190 -24.86 10.29 0.76
CA THR A 190 -23.42 10.02 0.57
C THR A 190 -22.75 9.49 1.82
N GLN A 191 -23.17 9.97 2.99
CA GLN A 191 -22.65 9.54 4.29
C GLN A 191 -22.89 8.05 4.56
N LEU A 192 -24.08 7.54 4.25
CA LEU A 192 -24.42 6.13 4.43
C LEU A 192 -23.65 5.23 3.47
N THR A 193 -23.51 5.66 2.22
CA THR A 193 -22.78 4.88 1.22
C THR A 193 -21.27 4.86 1.47
N GLN A 194 -20.71 5.87 2.12
CA GLN A 194 -19.31 5.90 2.53
C GLN A 194 -18.99 4.89 3.64
N MET A 195 -19.96 4.46 4.43
CA MET A 195 -19.76 3.44 5.46
C MET A 195 -19.61 2.02 4.89
N LEU A 196 -20.06 1.76 3.66
CA LEU A 196 -20.08 0.43 3.04
C LEU A 196 -18.72 -0.30 3.07
N PRO A 197 -17.60 0.29 2.63
CA PRO A 197 -16.31 -0.41 2.67
C PRO A 197 -15.86 -0.74 4.10
N TYR A 198 -16.18 0.12 5.06
CA TYR A 198 -15.82 -0.11 6.47
C TYR A 198 -16.67 -1.22 7.10
N LEU A 199 -17.96 -1.26 6.77
CA LEU A 199 -18.86 -2.33 7.20
C LEU A 199 -18.44 -3.67 6.59
N ALA A 200 -18.09 -3.70 5.31
CA ALA A 200 -17.56 -4.89 4.65
C ALA A 200 -16.27 -5.37 5.32
N ALA A 201 -15.39 -4.45 5.73
CA ALA A 201 -14.21 -4.77 6.51
C ALA A 201 -14.56 -5.45 7.84
N LEU A 202 -15.44 -4.86 8.62
CA LEU A 202 -15.85 -5.42 9.93
C LEU A 202 -16.51 -6.79 9.79
N ILE A 203 -17.39 -6.95 8.81
CA ILE A 203 -18.07 -8.23 8.53
C ILE A 203 -17.03 -9.26 8.06
N GLY A 204 -16.10 -8.87 7.19
CA GLY A 204 -15.03 -9.74 6.70
C GLY A 204 -14.16 -10.28 7.83
N ILE A 205 -13.77 -9.47 8.80
CA ILE A 205 -13.02 -9.90 10.00
C ILE A 205 -13.80 -10.94 10.79
N LYS A 206 -15.09 -10.68 11.03
CA LYS A 206 -15.94 -11.56 11.85
C LYS A 206 -16.20 -12.90 11.15
N LEU A 207 -16.50 -12.88 9.86
CA LEU A 207 -16.83 -14.10 9.09
C LEU A 207 -15.64 -15.01 8.87
N THR A 208 -14.47 -14.44 8.62
CA THR A 208 -13.27 -15.23 8.30
C THR A 208 -12.58 -15.80 9.54
N GLY A 209 -12.92 -15.33 10.76
CA GLY A 209 -12.21 -15.75 11.97
C GLY A 209 -10.69 -15.56 11.88
N MET A 210 -10.23 -14.74 10.95
CA MET A 210 -8.82 -14.57 10.62
C MET A 210 -8.08 -14.00 11.82
N ARG A 211 -7.25 -14.82 12.43
CA ARG A 211 -6.19 -14.32 13.31
C ARG A 211 -5.22 -13.56 12.45
N MET A 212 -5.33 -12.23 12.45
CA MET A 212 -4.39 -11.34 11.78
C MET A 212 -3.01 -11.53 12.44
N ARG A 213 -2.14 -12.27 11.77
CA ARG A 213 -0.76 -12.45 12.22
C ARG A 213 0.11 -11.40 11.54
N ALA A 214 0.27 -10.26 12.20
CA ALA A 214 1.32 -9.32 11.81
C ALA A 214 2.70 -9.96 12.10
N PRO A 215 3.74 -9.65 11.31
CA PRO A 215 5.11 -10.03 11.63
C PRO A 215 5.48 -9.59 13.04
N ALA A 216 6.12 -10.44 13.83
CA ALA A 216 6.35 -10.22 15.26
C ALA A 216 7.19 -8.95 15.55
N ALA A 217 8.11 -8.60 14.66
CA ALA A 217 8.95 -7.41 14.77
C ALA A 217 8.33 -6.16 14.12
N ASN A 218 7.01 -6.18 13.81
CA ASN A 218 6.34 -5.03 13.22
C ASN A 218 6.22 -3.89 14.24
N GLY A 219 6.66 -2.69 13.86
CA GLY A 219 6.62 -1.51 14.74
C GLY A 219 7.72 -1.47 15.82
N THR A 220 8.49 -2.55 16.00
CA THR A 220 9.55 -2.56 17.00
C THR A 220 10.86 -2.00 16.44
N PRO A 221 11.48 -0.99 17.11
CA PRO A 221 12.81 -0.56 16.74
C PRO A 221 13.81 -1.68 16.98
N TYR A 222 14.82 -1.80 16.10
CA TYR A 222 15.91 -2.76 16.29
C TYR A 222 17.09 -2.02 16.93
N PRO A 223 17.42 -2.26 18.20
CA PRO A 223 18.49 -1.55 18.89
C PRO A 223 19.87 -1.92 18.32
N HIS A 224 20.75 -0.93 18.24
CA HIS A 224 22.13 -1.11 17.73
C HIS A 224 23.00 -2.03 18.61
N CYS A 225 22.63 -2.27 19.86
CA CYS A 225 23.42 -3.06 20.80
C CYS A 225 22.50 -3.97 21.62
N LEU A 226 22.38 -5.23 21.24
CA LEU A 226 21.67 -6.25 22.01
C LEU A 226 22.51 -6.82 23.16
N LEU A 227 23.75 -6.36 23.35
CA LEU A 227 24.70 -6.96 24.31
C LEU A 227 24.49 -6.53 25.76
N TYR A 228 23.60 -5.56 26.08
CA TYR A 228 23.57 -5.01 27.46
C TYR A 228 22.20 -4.60 28.01
N THR A 229 21.09 -5.20 27.58
CA THR A 229 19.81 -4.91 28.25
C THR A 229 18.91 -6.14 28.36
N SER A 230 19.42 -7.27 28.85
CA SER A 230 18.55 -8.15 29.61
C SER A 230 18.71 -7.71 31.08
N PRO A 231 17.66 -7.18 31.74
CA PRO A 231 17.71 -7.06 33.19
C PRO A 231 18.00 -8.45 33.74
N SER A 232 19.01 -8.51 34.63
CA SER A 232 19.32 -9.71 35.37
C SER A 232 18.04 -10.15 36.10
N PRO A 233 17.69 -11.46 36.12
CA PRO A 233 16.54 -11.92 36.90
C PRO A 233 16.67 -11.73 38.42
N ARG A 234 17.58 -10.89 38.86
CA ARG A 234 17.91 -10.67 40.26
C ARG A 234 17.81 -9.21 40.73
N ASP A 235 17.28 -8.28 39.91
CA ASP A 235 17.02 -6.89 40.32
C ASP A 235 15.53 -6.65 40.54
#